data_0f67ae91564a96b25180feaa810d403a
#
_entry.id   0f67ae91564a96b25180feaa810d403a
#
_cell.length_a   1.000
_cell.length_b   1.000
_cell.length_c   1.000
_cell.angle_alpha   90.00
_cell.angle_beta   90.00
_cell.angle_gamma   90.00
#
_symmetry.space_group_name_H-M   'P 1'
#
loop_
_entity.id
_entity.type
_entity.pdbx_description
1 polymer ?
#
loop_
_entity_poly.entity_id
_entity_poly.type
_entity_poly.pdbx_seq_one_letter_code
_entity_poly.pdbx_strand_id
1 'polypeptide(L)'
;MKKNILITFLILVSMKAISQENMVTISGGYSFANIEDTDVKGTGWRINGVYEMNPMAGKFAHGIAIGYINLSASETIAQQTVTSTIGSLPVYYAPKVMFGSDKFKIFVKGALGFQYAWLKREALVTIKDTDFGFYGGGGAGLMIFLKENIFINGEYEIAWASNSSYKDGWISTVSGGIGFKF
;
A
#
# COMPACT_ATOMS: atom_id res chain seq x y z
N MET A 1 13.05 19.69 -23.68
CA MET A 1 12.90 18.94 -22.42
C MET A 1 12.98 19.83 -21.16
N LYS A 2 13.95 20.72 -20.98
CA LYS A 2 14.09 21.57 -19.76
C LYS A 2 12.90 22.49 -19.47
N LYS A 3 12.26 23.08 -20.51
CA LYS A 3 11.06 23.96 -20.35
C LYS A 3 9.84 23.21 -19.78
N ASN A 4 9.62 21.97 -20.17
CA ASN A 4 8.47 21.19 -19.70
C ASN A 4 8.61 20.77 -18.24
N ILE A 5 9.84 20.48 -17.78
CA ILE A 5 10.12 20.16 -16.39
C ILE A 5 9.85 21.38 -15.49
N LEU A 6 10.23 22.57 -15.94
CA LEU A 6 10.00 23.82 -15.21
C LEU A 6 8.50 24.15 -15.09
N ILE A 7 7.74 23.94 -16.16
CA ILE A 7 6.29 24.16 -16.16
C ILE A 7 5.59 23.15 -15.23
N THR A 8 5.98 21.88 -15.27
CA THR A 8 5.44 20.85 -14.37
C THR A 8 5.77 21.17 -12.90
N PHE A 9 6.98 21.65 -12.63
CA PHE A 9 7.38 22.08 -11.29
C PHE A 9 6.62 23.33 -10.81
N LEU A 10 6.39 24.33 -11.70
CA LEU A 10 5.59 25.52 -11.38
C LEU A 10 4.12 25.17 -11.10
N ILE A 11 3.53 24.24 -11.86
CA ILE A 11 2.15 23.74 -11.63
C ILE A 11 2.07 23.05 -10.26
N LEU A 12 3.04 22.22 -9.89
CA LEU A 12 3.12 21.58 -8.58
C LEU A 12 3.26 22.58 -7.43
N VAL A 13 3.98 23.69 -7.64
CA VAL A 13 4.18 24.74 -6.62
C VAL A 13 2.97 25.68 -6.53
N SER A 14 2.26 25.94 -7.63
CA SER A 14 1.07 26.80 -7.62
C SER A 14 -0.17 26.17 -7.01
N MET A 15 -0.19 24.86 -6.80
CA MET A 15 -1.27 24.15 -6.09
C MET A 15 -1.33 24.45 -4.57
N LYS A 16 -0.38 25.21 -4.01
CA LYS A 16 -0.38 25.64 -2.59
C LYS A 16 -1.35 26.80 -2.25
N ALA A 17 -2.10 27.30 -3.20
CA ALA A 17 -2.88 28.55 -3.01
C ALA A 17 -4.32 28.35 -2.50
N ILE A 18 -4.75 27.12 -2.21
CA ILE A 18 -6.05 26.83 -1.59
C ILE A 18 -5.76 26.26 -0.21
N SER A 19 -6.56 26.62 0.79
CA SER A 19 -6.50 26.10 2.17
C SER A 19 -6.65 24.57 2.21
N GLN A 20 -5.64 23.85 1.68
CA GLN A 20 -5.57 22.40 1.60
C GLN A 20 -4.57 21.92 2.65
N GLU A 21 -5.00 21.03 3.51
CA GLU A 21 -4.08 20.28 4.36
C GLU A 21 -3.62 19.04 3.57
N ASN A 22 -2.39 19.05 3.10
CA ASN A 22 -1.79 17.90 2.44
C ASN A 22 -1.03 17.04 3.45
N MET A 23 -1.01 15.74 3.23
CA MET A 23 -0.28 14.81 4.07
C MET A 23 0.53 13.85 3.19
N VAL A 24 1.73 13.52 3.67
CA VAL A 24 2.53 12.42 3.13
C VAL A 24 2.76 11.43 4.26
N THR A 25 2.54 10.16 3.97
CA THR A 25 2.77 9.08 4.93
C THR A 25 3.67 8.03 4.30
N ILE A 26 4.66 7.56 5.07
CA ILE A 26 5.45 6.37 4.72
C ILE A 26 5.20 5.34 5.83
N SER A 27 4.83 4.13 5.44
CA SER A 27 4.53 3.03 6.35
C SER A 27 5.24 1.75 5.94
N GLY A 28 5.59 0.94 6.94
CA GLY A 28 6.08 -0.41 6.77
C GLY A 28 5.21 -1.38 7.56
N GLY A 29 5.10 -2.60 7.09
CA GLY A 29 4.20 -3.55 7.73
C GLY A 29 4.49 -5.00 7.36
N TYR A 30 3.72 -5.87 7.99
CA TYR A 30 3.71 -7.30 7.75
C TYR A 30 2.46 -7.68 6.95
N SER A 31 2.67 -8.40 5.86
CA SER A 31 1.59 -8.84 4.98
C SER A 31 1.52 -10.35 4.91
N PHE A 32 0.32 -10.87 4.67
CA PHE A 32 0.07 -12.29 4.47
C PHE A 32 -1.04 -12.52 3.43
N ALA A 33 -0.87 -13.57 2.63
CA ALA A 33 -1.81 -13.99 1.59
C ALA A 33 -1.66 -15.50 1.33
N ASN A 34 -2.65 -16.11 0.70
CA ASN A 34 -2.52 -17.45 0.15
C ASN A 34 -1.84 -17.36 -1.21
N ILE A 35 -0.72 -18.07 -1.40
CA ILE A 35 0.02 -18.11 -2.66
C ILE A 35 -0.55 -19.23 -3.53
N GLU A 36 -0.64 -18.99 -4.84
CA GLU A 36 -1.09 -19.98 -5.82
C GLU A 36 -0.25 -21.26 -5.76
N ASP A 37 -0.90 -22.41 -5.90
CA ASP A 37 -0.32 -23.76 -5.86
C ASP A 37 0.49 -24.09 -4.58
N THR A 38 0.18 -23.45 -3.45
CA THR A 38 0.72 -23.81 -2.13
C THR A 38 -0.40 -23.96 -1.11
N ASP A 39 -0.21 -24.85 -0.15
CA ASP A 39 -1.12 -25.00 1.00
C ASP A 39 -0.65 -24.18 2.21
N VAL A 40 0.45 -23.45 2.06
CA VAL A 40 1.07 -22.63 3.12
C VAL A 40 0.79 -21.15 2.85
N LYS A 41 0.45 -20.40 3.91
CA LYS A 41 0.35 -18.93 3.82
C LYS A 41 1.69 -18.31 3.50
N GLY A 42 1.72 -17.51 2.44
CA GLY A 42 2.81 -16.59 2.17
C GLY A 42 2.78 -15.43 3.16
N THR A 43 3.92 -15.15 3.73
CA THR A 43 4.09 -14.06 4.69
C THR A 43 5.30 -13.21 4.30
N GLY A 44 5.29 -11.94 4.69
CA GLY A 44 6.40 -11.07 4.40
C GLY A 44 6.15 -9.62 4.77
N TRP A 45 6.77 -8.71 4.09
CA TRP A 45 6.77 -7.30 4.42
C TRP A 45 6.18 -6.44 3.30
N ARG A 46 5.72 -5.26 3.69
CA ARG A 46 5.22 -4.21 2.79
C ARG A 46 5.83 -2.86 3.18
N ILE A 47 6.17 -2.07 2.17
CA ILE A 47 6.40 -0.63 2.31
C ILE A 47 5.36 0.09 1.47
N ASN A 48 4.82 1.19 1.99
CA ASN A 48 3.79 1.95 1.30
C ASN A 48 4.01 3.45 1.50
N GLY A 49 3.91 4.23 0.43
CA GLY A 49 3.89 5.68 0.44
C GLY A 49 2.52 6.18 0.01
N VAL A 50 1.97 7.15 0.73
CA VAL A 50 0.67 7.76 0.44
C VAL A 50 0.82 9.27 0.44
N TYR A 51 0.37 9.90 -0.63
CA TYR A 51 0.15 11.35 -0.70
C TYR A 51 -1.34 11.61 -0.62
N GLU A 52 -1.75 12.46 0.31
CA GLU A 52 -3.16 12.77 0.59
C GLU A 52 -3.42 14.26 0.46
N MET A 53 -4.49 14.60 -0.23
CA MET A 53 -5.04 15.94 -0.33
C MET A 53 -6.35 16.00 0.46
N ASN A 54 -6.44 16.96 1.37
CA ASN A 54 -7.66 17.26 2.10
C ASN A 54 -8.15 18.66 1.75
N PRO A 55 -8.98 18.81 0.68
CA PRO A 55 -9.30 20.10 0.08
C PRO A 55 -10.09 21.05 0.97
N MET A 56 -10.69 20.57 2.04
CA MET A 56 -11.53 21.40 2.92
C MET A 56 -11.08 21.36 4.39
N ALA A 57 -9.87 20.88 4.69
CA ALA A 57 -9.41 20.59 6.05
C ALA A 57 -10.47 19.78 6.87
N GLY A 58 -11.29 19.02 6.16
CA GLY A 58 -12.42 18.28 6.69
C GLY A 58 -12.08 16.84 7.06
N LYS A 59 -13.12 16.05 7.21
CA LYS A 59 -13.01 14.63 7.57
C LYS A 59 -12.59 13.74 6.39
N PHE A 60 -12.69 14.24 5.16
CA PHE A 60 -12.45 13.46 3.94
C PHE A 60 -11.16 13.88 3.24
N ALA A 61 -10.32 12.92 2.90
CA ALA A 61 -9.10 13.11 2.12
C ALA A 61 -9.08 12.21 0.89
N HIS A 62 -8.45 12.70 -0.17
CA HIS A 62 -8.16 11.95 -1.39
C HIS A 62 -6.69 11.56 -1.39
N GLY A 63 -6.38 10.28 -1.47
CA GLY A 63 -5.00 9.79 -1.50
C GLY A 63 -4.63 9.12 -2.81
N ILE A 64 -3.35 9.20 -3.15
CA ILE A 64 -2.69 8.34 -4.15
C ILE A 64 -1.61 7.58 -3.41
N ALA A 65 -1.60 6.27 -3.56
CA ALA A 65 -0.67 5.38 -2.89
C ALA A 65 0.14 4.55 -3.88
N ILE A 66 1.40 4.32 -3.51
CA ILE A 66 2.27 3.34 -4.16
C ILE A 66 2.90 2.47 -3.09
N GLY A 67 2.87 1.16 -3.30
CA GLY A 67 3.43 0.19 -2.37
C GLY A 67 4.38 -0.79 -3.03
N TYR A 68 5.12 -1.50 -2.20
CA TYR A 68 5.84 -2.70 -2.56
C TYR A 68 5.54 -3.78 -1.51
N ILE A 69 5.13 -4.96 -1.98
CA ILE A 69 4.82 -6.12 -1.14
C ILE A 69 5.77 -7.24 -1.55
N ASN A 70 6.38 -7.90 -0.57
CA ASN A 70 7.18 -9.10 -0.79
C ASN A 70 6.70 -10.20 0.16
N LEU A 71 6.21 -11.31 -0.38
CA LEU A 71 5.71 -12.47 0.36
C LEU A 71 6.51 -13.71 -0.03
N SER A 72 6.75 -14.59 0.93
CA SER A 72 7.37 -15.89 0.68
C SER A 72 6.63 -16.99 1.42
N ALA A 73 6.50 -18.14 0.78
CA ALA A 73 6.04 -19.40 1.36
C ALA A 73 7.03 -20.50 1.02
N SER A 74 7.31 -21.39 1.95
CA SER A 74 8.14 -22.58 1.73
C SER A 74 7.36 -23.81 2.12
N GLU A 75 7.30 -24.78 1.25
CA GLU A 75 6.63 -26.06 1.45
C GLU A 75 7.60 -27.20 1.12
N THR A 76 7.55 -28.26 1.91
CA THR A 76 8.37 -29.46 1.64
C THR A 76 7.49 -30.55 1.05
N ILE A 77 7.72 -30.86 -0.23
CA ILE A 77 7.00 -31.90 -0.97
C ILE A 77 8.00 -32.99 -1.33
N ALA A 78 7.72 -34.24 -0.92
CA ALA A 78 8.57 -35.41 -1.23
C ALA A 78 10.05 -35.20 -0.92
N GLN A 79 10.37 -34.62 0.25
CA GLN A 79 11.72 -34.30 0.74
C GLN A 79 12.43 -33.15 -0.03
N GLN A 80 11.74 -32.45 -0.90
CA GLN A 80 12.25 -31.25 -1.57
C GLN A 80 11.54 -30.01 -1.05
N THR A 81 12.33 -28.98 -0.71
CA THR A 81 11.76 -27.68 -0.31
C THR A 81 11.53 -26.83 -1.55
N VAL A 82 10.28 -26.45 -1.78
CA VAL A 82 9.85 -25.52 -2.82
C VAL A 82 9.60 -24.17 -2.14
N THR A 83 10.29 -23.13 -2.59
CA THR A 83 10.07 -21.76 -2.10
C THR A 83 9.40 -20.93 -3.18
N SER A 84 8.25 -20.40 -2.86
CA SER A 84 7.47 -19.45 -3.69
C SER A 84 7.60 -18.05 -3.13
N THR A 85 8.04 -17.09 -3.94
CA THR A 85 8.17 -15.68 -3.57
C THR A 85 7.35 -14.82 -4.52
N ILE A 86 6.47 -13.99 -3.98
CA ILE A 86 5.71 -12.98 -4.72
C ILE A 86 6.28 -11.62 -4.38
N GLY A 87 6.70 -10.86 -5.41
CA GLY A 87 6.89 -9.43 -5.32
C GLY A 87 5.76 -8.71 -6.04
N SER A 88 5.26 -7.60 -5.51
CA SER A 88 4.22 -6.83 -6.18
C SER A 88 4.29 -5.34 -5.89
N LEU A 89 3.81 -4.55 -6.85
CA LEU A 89 3.76 -3.09 -6.86
C LEU A 89 2.31 -2.63 -7.03
N PRO A 90 1.52 -2.45 -5.96
CA PRO A 90 0.22 -1.81 -6.04
C PRO A 90 0.37 -0.29 -6.20
N VAL A 91 -0.43 0.28 -7.12
CA VAL A 91 -0.65 1.71 -7.29
C VAL A 91 -2.15 1.95 -7.26
N TYR A 92 -2.62 2.76 -6.31
CA TYR A 92 -4.04 2.88 -6.07
C TYR A 92 -4.47 4.25 -5.54
N TYR A 93 -5.70 4.61 -5.81
CA TYR A 93 -6.43 5.70 -5.18
C TYR A 93 -6.88 5.26 -3.78
N ALA A 94 -6.65 6.11 -2.78
CA ALA A 94 -6.88 5.82 -1.37
C ALA A 94 -7.76 6.91 -0.73
N PRO A 95 -9.08 6.92 -1.00
CA PRO A 95 -10.00 7.82 -0.29
C PRO A 95 -10.02 7.46 1.20
N LYS A 96 -10.00 8.49 2.06
CA LYS A 96 -9.93 8.32 3.52
C LYS A 96 -10.94 9.23 4.21
N VAL A 97 -11.62 8.69 5.22
CA VAL A 97 -12.47 9.45 6.13
C VAL A 97 -11.86 9.38 7.52
N MET A 98 -11.71 10.54 8.17
CA MET A 98 -11.07 10.70 9.48
C MET A 98 -12.05 11.21 10.51
N PHE A 99 -11.96 10.67 11.73
CA PHE A 99 -12.80 11.05 12.88
C PHE A 99 -11.92 11.22 14.11
N GLY A 100 -12.26 12.12 15.00
CA GLY A 100 -11.55 12.31 16.28
C GLY A 100 -11.14 13.75 16.51
N SER A 101 -10.14 13.94 17.37
CA SER A 101 -9.60 15.23 17.77
C SER A 101 -8.34 15.60 16.98
N ASP A 102 -7.78 16.79 17.23
CA ASP A 102 -6.53 17.23 16.59
C ASP A 102 -5.32 16.36 16.96
N LYS A 103 -5.34 15.74 18.13
CA LYS A 103 -4.25 14.87 18.60
C LYS A 103 -4.43 13.41 18.25
N PHE A 104 -5.68 12.94 18.11
CA PHE A 104 -5.99 11.54 17.87
C PHE A 104 -7.08 11.42 16.82
N LYS A 105 -6.81 10.73 15.74
CA LYS A 105 -7.80 10.46 14.69
C LYS A 105 -7.88 8.96 14.42
N ILE A 106 -9.09 8.48 14.28
CA ILE A 106 -9.39 7.15 13.70
C ILE A 106 -9.73 7.39 12.24
N PHE A 107 -9.35 6.50 11.36
CA PHE A 107 -9.70 6.60 9.96
C PHE A 107 -10.15 5.27 9.36
N VAL A 108 -10.96 5.40 8.31
CA VAL A 108 -11.30 4.32 7.38
C VAL A 108 -10.87 4.78 6.00
N LYS A 109 -10.23 3.92 5.23
CA LYS A 109 -9.81 4.20 3.85
C LYS A 109 -10.31 3.13 2.89
N GLY A 110 -10.50 3.52 1.63
CA GLY A 110 -10.63 2.62 0.50
C GLY A 110 -9.29 2.43 -0.21
N ALA A 111 -9.22 1.43 -1.07
CA ALA A 111 -8.14 1.22 -2.01
C ALA A 111 -8.74 0.79 -3.35
N LEU A 112 -8.39 1.47 -4.44
CA LEU A 112 -8.88 1.18 -5.79
C LEU A 112 -7.80 1.49 -6.81
N GLY A 113 -7.32 0.49 -7.52
CA GLY A 113 -6.23 0.68 -8.48
C GLY A 113 -5.78 -0.60 -9.15
N PHE A 114 -4.49 -0.70 -9.39
CA PHE A 114 -3.88 -1.80 -10.10
C PHE A 114 -2.62 -2.27 -9.38
N GLN A 115 -2.26 -3.52 -9.65
CA GLN A 115 -1.07 -4.15 -9.12
C GLN A 115 -0.33 -4.89 -10.23
N TYR A 116 0.98 -4.68 -10.30
CA TYR A 116 1.90 -5.51 -11.06
C TYR A 116 2.55 -6.50 -10.10
N ALA A 117 2.43 -7.80 -10.38
CA ALA A 117 2.98 -8.86 -9.54
C ALA A 117 3.92 -9.76 -10.33
N TRP A 118 4.90 -10.33 -9.65
CA TRP A 118 5.77 -11.37 -10.17
C TRP A 118 5.92 -12.49 -9.15
N LEU A 119 5.74 -13.69 -9.61
CA LEU A 119 5.91 -14.93 -8.85
C LEU A 119 7.24 -15.57 -9.26
N LYS A 120 8.05 -15.95 -8.29
CA LYS A 120 9.25 -16.75 -8.47
C LYS A 120 9.12 -18.03 -7.65
N ARG A 121 9.20 -19.17 -8.30
CA ARG A 121 9.23 -20.49 -7.66
C ARG A 121 10.61 -21.09 -7.81
N GLU A 122 11.21 -21.45 -6.72
CA GLU A 122 12.52 -22.10 -6.65
C GLU A 122 12.35 -23.55 -6.19
N ALA A 123 12.58 -24.47 -7.12
CA ALA A 123 12.68 -25.90 -6.92
C ALA A 123 13.93 -26.40 -7.66
N LEU A 124 13.89 -27.56 -8.29
CA LEU A 124 14.94 -28.02 -9.23
C LEU A 124 15.08 -27.11 -10.46
N VAL A 125 14.00 -26.45 -10.85
CA VAL A 125 13.94 -25.48 -11.95
C VAL A 125 13.30 -24.20 -11.42
N THR A 126 13.86 -23.04 -11.75
CA THR A 126 13.27 -21.74 -11.41
C THR A 126 12.23 -21.34 -12.45
N ILE A 127 10.98 -21.17 -12.02
CA ILE A 127 9.89 -20.64 -12.85
C ILE A 127 9.65 -19.20 -12.42
N LYS A 128 9.48 -18.30 -13.40
CA LYS A 128 9.11 -16.90 -13.19
C LYS A 128 7.86 -16.59 -14.00
N ASP A 129 6.91 -15.99 -13.36
CA ASP A 129 5.67 -15.50 -13.98
C ASP A 129 5.42 -14.06 -13.56
N THR A 130 4.74 -13.29 -14.42
CA THR A 130 4.41 -11.90 -14.17
C THR A 130 2.98 -11.65 -14.59
N ASP A 131 2.25 -10.90 -13.77
CA ASP A 131 0.84 -10.64 -14.00
C ASP A 131 0.48 -9.22 -13.58
N PHE A 132 -0.44 -8.62 -14.32
CA PHE A 132 -1.00 -7.31 -14.04
C PHE A 132 -2.49 -7.47 -13.73
N GLY A 133 -2.92 -6.94 -12.59
CA GLY A 133 -4.29 -7.11 -12.13
C GLY A 133 -4.87 -5.90 -11.45
N PHE A 134 -6.15 -5.95 -11.21
CA PHE A 134 -6.88 -5.01 -10.37
C PHE A 134 -6.46 -5.16 -8.91
N TYR A 135 -6.44 -4.04 -8.18
CA TYR A 135 -6.19 -3.98 -6.74
C TYR A 135 -7.30 -3.17 -6.08
N GLY A 136 -8.05 -3.78 -5.19
CA GLY A 136 -9.17 -3.13 -4.52
C GLY A 136 -9.35 -3.62 -3.10
N GLY A 137 -9.72 -2.72 -2.20
CA GLY A 137 -9.89 -3.09 -0.80
C GLY A 137 -10.20 -1.92 0.12
N GLY A 138 -9.87 -2.10 1.37
CA GLY A 138 -10.04 -1.07 2.38
C GLY A 138 -9.26 -1.37 3.65
N GLY A 139 -9.18 -0.37 4.50
CA GLY A 139 -8.49 -0.48 5.77
C GLY A 139 -9.04 0.49 6.80
N ALA A 140 -8.65 0.24 8.02
CA ALA A 140 -8.94 1.12 9.15
C ALA A 140 -7.68 1.28 10.01
N GLY A 141 -7.56 2.42 10.65
CA GLY A 141 -6.40 2.70 11.47
C GLY A 141 -6.58 3.90 12.37
N LEU A 142 -5.49 4.24 13.02
CA LEU A 142 -5.41 5.37 13.92
C LEU A 142 -4.19 6.24 13.58
N MET A 143 -4.30 7.53 13.87
CA MET A 143 -3.24 8.51 13.73
C MET A 143 -3.08 9.26 15.07
N ILE A 144 -1.84 9.40 15.51
CA ILE A 144 -1.51 10.15 16.74
C ILE A 144 -0.56 11.28 16.34
N PHE A 145 -1.01 12.52 16.49
CA PHE A 145 -0.23 13.71 16.20
C PHE A 145 0.73 14.01 17.35
N LEU A 146 2.02 13.86 17.07
CA LEU A 146 3.11 14.16 18.00
C LEU A 146 3.38 15.68 18.03
N LYS A 147 3.17 16.34 16.90
CA LYS A 147 3.19 17.77 16.67
C LYS A 147 2.07 18.13 15.69
N GLU A 148 1.82 19.42 15.50
CA GLU A 148 0.77 19.88 14.56
C GLU A 148 0.94 19.33 13.15
N ASN A 149 2.17 19.05 12.75
CA ASN A 149 2.54 18.62 11.41
C ASN A 149 3.19 17.22 11.33
N ILE A 150 3.40 16.52 12.45
CA ILE A 150 4.01 15.19 12.47
C ILE A 150 3.10 14.22 13.21
N PHE A 151 2.82 13.08 12.59
CA PHE A 151 2.01 12.03 13.20
C PHE A 151 2.61 10.65 12.95
N ILE A 152 2.28 9.73 13.83
CA ILE A 152 2.45 8.29 13.63
C ILE A 152 1.09 7.68 13.33
N ASN A 153 1.09 6.60 12.55
CA ASN A 153 -0.13 5.85 12.25
C ASN A 153 0.09 4.35 12.44
N GLY A 154 -1.01 3.67 12.78
CA GLY A 154 -1.13 2.22 12.73
C GLY A 154 -2.38 1.87 11.91
N GLU A 155 -2.29 0.83 11.08
CA GLU A 155 -3.31 0.49 10.12
C GLU A 155 -3.42 -1.02 9.89
N TYR A 156 -4.64 -1.50 9.71
CA TYR A 156 -4.94 -2.80 9.13
C TYR A 156 -5.65 -2.62 7.79
N GLU A 157 -5.13 -3.24 6.73
CA GLU A 157 -5.68 -3.21 5.38
C GLU A 157 -5.98 -4.62 4.91
N ILE A 158 -7.13 -4.80 4.28
CA ILE A 158 -7.48 -5.99 3.50
C ILE A 158 -7.70 -5.53 2.06
N ALA A 159 -7.00 -6.16 1.14
CA ALA A 159 -7.12 -5.90 -0.28
C ALA A 159 -7.33 -7.20 -1.05
N TRP A 160 -8.02 -7.11 -2.18
CA TRP A 160 -8.17 -8.16 -3.15
C TRP A 160 -7.43 -7.77 -4.44
N ALA A 161 -6.64 -8.69 -4.97
CA ALA A 161 -5.91 -8.54 -6.21
C ALA A 161 -6.36 -9.61 -7.20
N SER A 162 -6.63 -9.23 -8.44
CA SER A 162 -7.05 -10.18 -9.49
C SER A 162 -5.88 -10.96 -10.10
N ASN A 163 -4.66 -10.81 -9.56
CA ASN A 163 -3.47 -11.49 -10.04
C ASN A 163 -3.54 -12.99 -9.77
N SER A 164 -3.13 -13.80 -10.75
CA SER A 164 -3.04 -15.26 -10.66
C SER A 164 -2.04 -15.77 -9.63
N SER A 165 -1.10 -14.93 -9.19
CA SER A 165 -0.12 -15.27 -8.15
C SER A 165 -0.73 -15.53 -6.76
N TYR A 166 -1.95 -15.07 -6.50
CA TYR A 166 -2.66 -15.24 -5.23
C TYR A 166 -3.83 -16.23 -5.40
N LYS A 167 -3.85 -17.30 -4.60
CA LYS A 167 -4.83 -18.40 -4.70
C LYS A 167 -6.29 -17.92 -4.62
N ASP A 168 -6.58 -16.95 -3.75
CA ASP A 168 -7.92 -16.38 -3.53
C ASP A 168 -7.96 -14.85 -3.75
N GLY A 169 -6.85 -14.27 -4.14
CA GLY A 169 -6.69 -12.84 -4.37
C GLY A 169 -6.56 -11.98 -3.11
N TRP A 170 -6.81 -12.52 -1.91
CA TRP A 170 -6.83 -11.74 -0.69
C TRP A 170 -5.44 -11.52 -0.07
N ILE A 171 -5.15 -10.27 0.25
CA ILE A 171 -3.92 -9.82 0.91
C ILE A 171 -4.33 -9.05 2.15
N SER A 172 -3.81 -9.43 3.31
CA SER A 172 -3.99 -8.70 4.56
C SER A 172 -2.66 -8.11 5.02
N THR A 173 -2.70 -6.89 5.57
CA THR A 173 -1.51 -6.17 6.02
C THR A 173 -1.77 -5.47 7.34
N VAL A 174 -0.86 -5.63 8.29
CA VAL A 174 -0.75 -4.77 9.50
C VAL A 174 0.46 -3.88 9.30
N SER A 175 0.29 -2.57 9.41
CA SER A 175 1.37 -1.62 9.17
C SER A 175 1.40 -0.48 10.20
N GLY A 176 2.58 0.11 10.34
CA GLY A 176 2.79 1.33 11.09
C GLY A 176 3.65 2.30 10.29
N GLY A 177 3.46 3.59 10.51
CA GLY A 177 4.15 4.59 9.72
C GLY A 177 4.31 5.92 10.42
N ILE A 178 5.00 6.80 9.73
CA ILE A 178 5.15 8.21 10.08
C ILE A 178 4.61 9.07 8.94
N GLY A 179 3.92 10.13 9.28
CA GLY A 179 3.39 11.07 8.32
C GLY A 179 3.69 12.51 8.67
N PHE A 180 3.64 13.34 7.65
CA PHE A 180 3.86 14.76 7.72
C PHE A 180 2.71 15.51 7.06
N LYS A 181 2.16 16.52 7.76
CA LYS A 181 1.10 17.43 7.29
C LYS A 181 1.69 18.79 6.94
N PHE A 182 1.29 19.38 5.83
CA PHE A 182 1.75 20.69 5.36
C PHE A 182 0.71 21.43 4.53
#